data_f69c20de44fd21a9288e117ad51623db
#
_entry.id   f69c20de44fd21a9288e117ad51623db
#
_cell.length_a   1.000
_cell.length_b   1.000
_cell.length_c   1.000
_cell.angle_alpha   90.00
_cell.angle_beta   90.00
_cell.angle_gamma   90.00
#
_symmetry.space_group_name_H-M   'P 1'
#
loop_
_entity.id
_entity.type
_entity.pdbx_description
1 polymer ?
#
loop_
_entity_poly.entity_id
_entity_poly.type
_entity_poly.pdbx_seq_one_letter_code
_entity_poly.pdbx_strand_id
1 'polypeptide(L)'
;MKSTTSYTYKDIWLIAYPILISLIMEQMIGITDTAFLGHVGEIELGASAIAGVYYLAIFMIGFGFTVGSQILIARRNGEGNYRAIGNIFYQGIYFLMLMSLVIFILSQVFSEQILGMLVSSDRIVGAATDYIRWRVYGFFFSFIGAMFRAFFVGTTQTRTLTLNSIVMVAANVIFNYTLI
;
A
#
# COMPACT_ATOMS: atom_id res chain seq x y z
N MET A 1 39.43 -2.52 -10.44
CA MET A 1 38.88 -1.42 -9.61
C MET A 1 37.55 -1.01 -10.24
N LYS A 2 36.39 -1.35 -9.61
CA LYS A 2 35.08 -0.83 -10.06
C LYS A 2 35.07 0.65 -9.73
N SER A 3 34.85 1.51 -10.72
CA SER A 3 34.66 2.94 -10.52
C SER A 3 33.49 3.12 -9.56
N THR A 4 33.74 3.70 -8.41
CA THR A 4 32.70 4.20 -7.52
C THR A 4 31.95 5.29 -8.28
N THR A 5 30.80 4.96 -8.83
CA THR A 5 29.88 5.95 -9.42
C THR A 5 29.49 6.91 -8.30
N SER A 6 30.07 8.09 -8.30
CA SER A 6 29.71 9.18 -7.40
C SER A 6 28.34 9.71 -7.86
N TYR A 7 27.28 9.44 -7.10
CA TYR A 7 25.97 10.02 -7.37
C TYR A 7 25.98 11.50 -7.02
N THR A 8 25.56 12.32 -7.96
CA THR A 8 25.38 13.76 -7.75
C THR A 8 24.03 14.03 -7.07
N TYR A 9 23.89 15.15 -6.37
CA TYR A 9 22.58 15.58 -5.82
C TYR A 9 21.46 15.64 -6.86
N LYS A 10 21.81 15.96 -8.11
CA LYS A 10 20.87 15.94 -9.23
C LYS A 10 20.34 14.54 -9.52
N ASP A 11 21.20 13.52 -9.46
CA ASP A 11 20.82 12.12 -9.71
C ASP A 11 19.89 11.62 -8.59
N ILE A 12 20.18 11.98 -7.35
CA ILE A 12 19.32 11.68 -6.20
C ILE A 12 17.96 12.35 -6.37
N TRP A 13 17.93 13.62 -6.77
CA TRP A 13 16.69 14.37 -6.96
C TRP A 13 15.83 13.78 -8.09
N LEU A 14 16.43 13.36 -9.19
CA LEU A 14 15.73 12.72 -10.32
C LEU A 14 15.02 11.41 -9.93
N ILE A 15 15.56 10.70 -8.94
CA ILE A 15 14.95 9.47 -8.41
C ILE A 15 13.89 9.83 -7.35
N ALA A 16 14.18 10.76 -6.46
CA ALA A 16 13.32 11.11 -5.32
C ALA A 16 12.04 11.87 -5.74
N TYR A 17 12.13 12.76 -6.72
CA TYR A 17 11.01 13.60 -7.14
C TYR A 17 9.77 12.81 -7.61
N PRO A 18 9.87 11.78 -8.48
CA PRO A 18 8.72 10.97 -8.86
C PRO A 18 8.12 10.18 -7.69
N ILE A 19 8.95 9.76 -6.74
CA ILE A 19 8.49 9.06 -5.53
C ILE A 19 7.69 10.01 -4.63
N LEU A 20 8.18 11.25 -4.43
CA LEU A 20 7.47 12.26 -3.66
C LEU A 20 6.11 12.59 -4.25
N ILE A 21 6.03 12.79 -5.58
CA ILE A 21 4.74 13.01 -6.25
C ILE A 21 3.80 11.84 -6.02
N SER A 22 4.27 10.60 -6.16
CA SER A 22 3.45 9.41 -5.94
C SER A 22 2.90 9.36 -4.52
N LEU A 23 3.72 9.69 -3.52
CA LEU A 23 3.30 9.74 -2.11
C LEU A 23 2.23 10.80 -1.86
N ILE A 24 2.41 12.01 -2.43
CA ILE A 24 1.42 13.10 -2.31
C ILE A 24 0.09 12.65 -2.94
N MET A 25 0.13 12.04 -4.12
CA MET A 25 -1.07 11.57 -4.81
C MET A 25 -1.77 10.47 -4.02
N GLU A 26 -1.04 9.54 -3.42
CA GLU A 26 -1.61 8.50 -2.54
C GLU A 26 -2.31 9.11 -1.32
N GLN A 27 -1.76 10.18 -0.73
CA GLN A 27 -2.42 10.92 0.37
C GLN A 27 -3.70 11.63 -0.10
N MET A 28 -3.74 12.14 -1.33
CA MET A 28 -4.94 12.77 -1.88
C MET A 28 -6.11 11.80 -2.00
N ILE A 29 -5.85 10.51 -2.29
CA ILE A 29 -6.88 9.46 -2.29
C ILE A 29 -7.57 9.39 -0.93
N GLY A 30 -6.79 9.32 0.15
CA GLY A 30 -7.35 9.28 1.51
C GLY A 30 -8.15 10.52 1.88
N ILE A 31 -7.72 11.70 1.46
CA ILE A 31 -8.45 12.96 1.67
C ILE A 31 -9.78 12.96 0.90
N THR A 32 -9.75 12.50 -0.36
CA THR A 32 -10.95 12.40 -1.21
C THR A 32 -11.95 11.42 -0.60
N ASP A 33 -11.52 10.22 -0.22
CA ASP A 33 -12.37 9.21 0.41
C ASP A 33 -13.02 9.76 1.69
N THR A 34 -12.24 10.44 2.55
CA THR A 34 -12.76 11.06 3.78
C THR A 34 -13.79 12.14 3.48
N ALA A 35 -13.56 12.96 2.46
CA ALA A 35 -14.49 14.02 2.08
C ALA A 35 -15.82 13.45 1.56
N PHE A 36 -15.78 12.41 0.74
CA PHE A 36 -17.01 11.75 0.25
C PHE A 36 -17.76 11.05 1.37
N LEU A 37 -17.08 10.24 2.21
CA LEU A 37 -17.70 9.53 3.34
C LEU A 37 -18.28 10.49 4.39
N GLY A 38 -17.69 11.66 4.56
CA GLY A 38 -18.23 12.70 5.46
C GLY A 38 -19.60 13.22 5.04
N HIS A 39 -19.98 13.09 3.75
CA HIS A 39 -21.32 13.44 3.27
C HIS A 39 -22.34 12.30 3.47
N VAL A 40 -21.88 11.07 3.65
CA VAL A 40 -22.76 9.90 3.85
C VAL A 40 -23.30 9.87 5.29
N GLY A 41 -22.45 10.00 6.31
CA GLY A 41 -22.87 9.99 7.71
C GLY A 41 -21.70 9.91 8.69
N GLU A 42 -21.97 10.27 9.94
CA GLU A 42 -20.98 10.24 11.03
C GLU A 42 -20.56 8.83 11.42
N ILE A 43 -21.47 7.86 11.33
CA ILE A 43 -21.22 6.46 11.68
C ILE A 43 -20.30 5.83 10.62
N GLU A 44 -20.59 6.06 9.35
CA GLU A 44 -19.82 5.55 8.21
C GLU A 44 -18.41 6.15 8.19
N LEU A 45 -18.31 7.45 8.47
CA LEU A 45 -17.02 8.14 8.58
C LEU A 45 -16.20 7.58 9.76
N GLY A 46 -16.82 7.42 10.95
CA GLY A 46 -16.17 6.84 12.11
C GLY A 46 -15.73 5.40 11.88
N ALA A 47 -16.60 4.59 11.28
CA ALA A 47 -16.32 3.20 10.94
C ALA A 47 -15.15 3.08 9.96
N SER A 48 -15.13 3.90 8.91
CA SER A 48 -14.05 3.90 7.91
C SER A 48 -12.71 4.35 8.49
N ALA A 49 -12.71 5.32 9.41
CA ALA A 49 -11.50 5.79 10.09
C ALA A 49 -10.87 4.68 10.95
N ILE A 50 -11.67 3.98 11.74
CA ILE A 50 -11.20 2.88 12.61
C ILE A 50 -10.74 1.69 11.77
N ALA A 51 -11.54 1.30 10.76
CA ALA A 51 -11.17 0.26 9.82
C ALA A 51 -9.90 0.63 9.03
N GLY A 52 -9.70 1.91 8.73
CA GLY A 52 -8.49 2.44 8.11
C GLY A 52 -7.24 2.24 8.97
N VAL A 53 -7.33 2.53 10.27
CA VAL A 53 -6.24 2.29 11.23
C VAL A 53 -5.91 0.80 11.33
N TYR A 54 -6.94 -0.04 11.45
CA TYR A 54 -6.79 -1.51 11.45
C TYR A 54 -6.06 -2.00 10.19
N TYR A 55 -6.54 -1.56 9.01
CA TYR A 55 -5.95 -1.93 7.74
C TYR A 55 -4.49 -1.46 7.61
N LEU A 56 -4.21 -0.22 8.02
CA LEU A 56 -2.88 0.37 7.98
C LEU A 56 -1.90 -0.40 8.88
N ALA A 57 -2.30 -0.73 10.11
CA ALA A 57 -1.46 -1.48 11.04
C ALA A 57 -1.00 -2.82 10.45
N ILE A 58 -1.93 -3.54 9.81
CA ILE A 58 -1.64 -4.82 9.16
C ILE A 58 -0.81 -4.61 7.89
N PHE A 59 -1.16 -3.62 7.07
CA PHE A 59 -0.44 -3.30 5.84
C PHE A 59 1.03 -2.98 6.10
N MET A 60 1.35 -2.30 7.20
CA MET A 60 2.72 -1.95 7.57
C MET A 60 3.62 -3.18 7.78
N ILE A 61 3.07 -4.33 8.18
CA ILE A 61 3.84 -5.57 8.31
C ILE A 61 4.36 -6.03 6.94
N GLY A 62 3.48 -6.10 5.94
CA GLY A 62 3.85 -6.46 4.59
C GLY A 62 4.70 -5.40 3.89
N PHE A 63 4.41 -4.13 4.16
CA PHE A 63 5.20 -3.02 3.64
C PHE A 63 6.64 -3.08 4.14
N GLY A 64 6.88 -3.39 5.42
CA GLY A 64 8.23 -3.60 5.94
C GLY A 64 8.99 -4.70 5.19
N PHE A 65 8.34 -5.80 4.84
CA PHE A 65 8.92 -6.85 4.00
C PHE A 65 9.27 -6.34 2.59
N THR A 66 8.40 -5.54 1.97
CA THR A 66 8.68 -4.98 0.63
C THR A 66 9.83 -4.00 0.63
N VAL A 67 10.03 -3.22 1.70
CA VAL A 67 11.20 -2.35 1.87
C VAL A 67 12.49 -3.18 1.94
N GLY A 68 12.50 -4.28 2.67
CA GLY A 68 13.62 -5.21 2.67
C GLY A 68 13.94 -5.77 1.27
N SER A 69 12.89 -6.19 0.56
CA SER A 69 13.01 -6.65 -0.83
C SER A 69 13.53 -5.57 -1.77
N GLN A 70 13.08 -4.32 -1.61
CA GLN A 70 13.57 -3.17 -2.38
C GLN A 70 15.07 -2.95 -2.21
N ILE A 71 15.59 -3.04 -0.98
CA ILE A 71 17.03 -2.90 -0.69
C ILE A 71 17.82 -4.00 -1.39
N LEU A 72 17.35 -5.25 -1.33
CA LEU A 72 18.01 -6.37 -2.02
C LEU A 72 17.98 -6.20 -3.54
N ILE A 73 16.86 -5.77 -4.11
CA ILE A 73 16.71 -5.49 -5.55
C ILE A 73 17.66 -4.37 -5.97
N ALA A 74 17.72 -3.27 -5.21
CA ALA A 74 18.61 -2.14 -5.49
C ALA A 74 20.09 -2.57 -5.50
N ARG A 75 20.49 -3.40 -4.54
CA ARG A 75 21.85 -3.96 -4.48
C ARG A 75 22.15 -4.82 -5.70
N ARG A 76 21.25 -5.75 -6.07
CA ARG A 76 21.43 -6.61 -7.25
C ARG A 76 21.42 -5.83 -8.54
N ASN A 77 20.64 -4.75 -8.62
CA ASN A 77 20.65 -3.85 -9.76
C ASN A 77 22.01 -3.15 -9.93
N GLY A 78 22.60 -2.66 -8.84
CA GLY A 78 23.97 -2.10 -8.86
C GLY A 78 25.06 -3.11 -9.21
N GLU A 79 24.84 -4.40 -8.94
CA GLU A 79 25.73 -5.51 -9.32
C GLU A 79 25.51 -5.98 -10.78
N GLY A 80 24.46 -5.49 -11.46
CA GLY A 80 24.06 -5.94 -12.81
C GLY A 80 23.47 -7.37 -12.83
N ASN A 81 23.08 -7.91 -11.67
CA ASN A 81 22.56 -9.27 -11.54
C ASN A 81 21.03 -9.32 -11.68
N TYR A 82 20.53 -9.12 -12.89
CA TYR A 82 19.09 -9.08 -13.18
C TYR A 82 18.36 -10.39 -12.92
N ARG A 83 19.05 -11.53 -13.04
CA ARG A 83 18.44 -12.83 -12.70
C ARG A 83 18.09 -12.94 -11.22
N ALA A 84 18.97 -12.45 -10.36
CA ALA A 84 18.70 -12.42 -8.91
C ALA A 84 17.56 -11.45 -8.57
N ILE A 85 17.40 -10.33 -9.28
CA ILE A 85 16.27 -9.40 -9.13
C ILE A 85 14.95 -10.13 -9.39
N GLY A 86 14.84 -10.87 -10.51
CA GLY A 86 13.64 -11.64 -10.82
C GLY A 86 13.31 -12.67 -9.74
N ASN A 87 14.31 -13.39 -9.23
CA ASN A 87 14.09 -14.37 -8.16
C ASN A 87 13.57 -13.70 -6.87
N ILE A 88 14.15 -12.58 -6.44
CA ILE A 88 13.70 -11.83 -5.26
C ILE A 88 12.27 -11.34 -5.46
N PHE A 89 11.95 -10.82 -6.64
CA PHE A 89 10.62 -10.31 -6.97
C PHE A 89 9.56 -11.41 -6.90
N TYR A 90 9.75 -12.55 -7.57
CA TYR A 90 8.78 -13.65 -7.56
C TYR A 90 8.64 -14.29 -6.19
N GLN A 91 9.73 -14.55 -5.48
CA GLN A 91 9.68 -15.06 -4.11
C GLN A 91 8.96 -14.09 -3.17
N GLY A 92 9.18 -12.78 -3.34
CA GLY A 92 8.48 -11.74 -2.61
C GLY A 92 6.98 -11.75 -2.86
N ILE A 93 6.54 -11.89 -4.12
CA ILE A 93 5.12 -12.02 -4.46
C ILE A 93 4.51 -13.26 -3.81
N TYR A 94 5.13 -14.44 -3.92
CA TYR A 94 4.61 -15.66 -3.31
C TYR A 94 4.48 -15.54 -1.79
N PHE A 95 5.48 -14.98 -1.13
CA PHE A 95 5.44 -14.74 0.32
C PHE A 95 4.31 -13.80 0.71
N LEU A 96 4.18 -12.66 0.01
CA LEU A 96 3.15 -11.67 0.28
C LEU A 96 1.74 -12.19 -0.01
N MET A 97 1.57 -13.02 -1.03
CA MET A 97 0.28 -13.68 -1.32
C MET A 97 -0.10 -14.66 -0.22
N LEU A 98 0.85 -15.48 0.27
CA LEU A 98 0.61 -16.37 1.39
C LEU A 98 0.26 -15.56 2.66
N MET A 99 0.99 -14.50 2.93
CA MET A 99 0.73 -13.60 4.05
C MET A 99 -0.65 -12.93 3.93
N SER A 100 -1.05 -12.48 2.72
CA SER A 100 -2.39 -11.95 2.46
C SER A 100 -3.48 -12.96 2.80
N LEU A 101 -3.28 -14.21 2.42
CA LEU A 101 -4.24 -15.28 2.71
C LEU A 101 -4.39 -15.50 4.23
N VAL A 102 -3.28 -15.57 4.96
CA VAL A 102 -3.30 -15.71 6.42
C VAL A 102 -4.00 -14.52 7.08
N ILE A 103 -3.63 -13.30 6.69
CA ILE A 103 -4.24 -12.06 7.19
C ILE A 103 -5.73 -12.03 6.87
N PHE A 104 -6.11 -12.41 5.67
CA PHE A 104 -7.51 -12.47 5.25
C PHE A 104 -8.32 -13.40 6.17
N ILE A 105 -7.84 -14.62 6.40
CA ILE A 105 -8.51 -15.59 7.28
C ILE A 105 -8.61 -15.04 8.72
N LEU A 106 -7.51 -14.54 9.26
CA LEU A 106 -7.49 -13.98 10.61
C LEU A 106 -8.42 -12.77 10.75
N SER A 107 -8.46 -11.88 9.75
CA SER A 107 -9.35 -10.72 9.78
C SER A 107 -10.82 -11.12 9.68
N GLN A 108 -11.17 -12.13 8.88
CA GLN A 108 -12.56 -12.62 8.80
C GLN A 108 -13.05 -13.21 10.14
N VAL A 109 -12.15 -13.80 10.92
CA VAL A 109 -12.50 -14.45 12.19
C VAL A 109 -12.45 -13.50 13.38
N PHE A 110 -11.44 -12.62 13.44
CA PHE A 110 -11.10 -11.87 14.66
C PHE A 110 -11.36 -10.36 14.57
N SER A 111 -11.73 -9.81 13.41
CA SER A 111 -11.89 -8.35 13.26
C SER A 111 -12.91 -7.76 14.23
N GLU A 112 -14.05 -8.40 14.43
CA GLU A 112 -15.10 -7.94 15.34
C GLU A 112 -14.61 -7.88 16.80
N GLN A 113 -13.89 -8.90 17.25
CA GLN A 113 -13.32 -8.96 18.61
C GLN A 113 -12.26 -7.88 18.82
N ILE A 114 -11.36 -7.70 17.83
CA ILE A 114 -10.30 -6.68 17.88
C ILE A 114 -10.92 -5.28 17.91
N LEU A 115 -11.92 -5.02 17.06
CA LEU A 115 -12.58 -3.72 17.01
C LEU A 115 -13.40 -3.44 18.27
N GLY A 116 -14.07 -4.44 18.84
CA GLY A 116 -14.81 -4.31 20.08
C GLY A 116 -13.94 -4.00 21.30
N MET A 117 -12.64 -4.35 21.25
CA MET A 117 -11.67 -3.93 22.28
C MET A 117 -11.21 -2.46 22.12
N LEU A 118 -11.30 -1.91 20.91
CA LEU A 118 -10.79 -0.56 20.60
C LEU A 118 -11.88 0.52 20.69
N VAL A 119 -13.16 0.15 20.52
CA VAL A 119 -14.28 1.08 20.39
C VAL A 119 -15.42 0.65 21.27
N SER A 120 -15.96 1.58 22.06
CA SER A 120 -17.07 1.33 22.99
C SER A 120 -18.46 1.40 22.33
N SER A 121 -18.57 1.86 21.08
CA SER A 121 -19.85 2.00 20.38
C SER A 121 -20.13 0.79 19.51
N ASP A 122 -21.11 -0.02 19.88
CA ASP A 122 -21.51 -1.22 19.14
C ASP A 122 -21.93 -0.92 17.69
N ARG A 123 -22.53 0.26 17.45
CA ARG A 123 -22.92 0.70 16.09
C ARG A 123 -21.70 0.92 15.19
N ILE A 124 -20.67 1.57 15.74
CA ILE A 124 -19.43 1.83 14.98
C ILE A 124 -18.67 0.52 14.79
N VAL A 125 -18.61 -0.36 15.80
CA VAL A 125 -17.97 -1.68 15.68
C VAL A 125 -18.63 -2.52 14.60
N GLY A 126 -19.97 -2.58 14.57
CA GLY A 126 -20.70 -3.31 13.53
C GLY A 126 -20.40 -2.79 12.13
N ALA A 127 -20.55 -1.49 11.91
CA ALA A 127 -20.27 -0.86 10.62
C ALA A 127 -18.79 -1.02 10.19
N ALA A 128 -17.83 -0.89 11.13
CA ALA A 128 -16.41 -1.08 10.85
C ALA A 128 -16.09 -2.54 10.52
N THR A 129 -16.73 -3.51 11.20
CA THR A 129 -16.55 -4.93 10.91
C THR A 129 -17.04 -5.28 9.51
N ASP A 130 -18.22 -4.80 9.13
CA ASP A 130 -18.76 -5.01 7.78
C ASP A 130 -17.86 -4.39 6.70
N TYR A 131 -17.35 -3.20 6.96
CA TYR A 131 -16.41 -2.53 6.07
C TYR A 131 -15.09 -3.32 5.94
N ILE A 132 -14.52 -3.82 7.05
CA ILE A 132 -13.28 -4.62 7.03
C ILE A 132 -13.49 -5.93 6.30
N ARG A 133 -14.61 -6.63 6.47
CA ARG A 133 -14.90 -7.89 5.78
C ARG A 133 -14.69 -7.80 4.26
N TRP A 134 -15.05 -6.67 3.66
CA TRP A 134 -14.84 -6.42 2.24
C TRP A 134 -13.44 -5.85 1.94
N ARG A 135 -12.97 -4.92 2.76
CA ARG A 135 -11.69 -4.24 2.54
C ARG A 135 -10.48 -5.18 2.59
N VAL A 136 -10.55 -6.25 3.37
CA VAL A 136 -9.43 -7.21 3.51
C VAL A 136 -9.12 -7.97 2.22
N TYR A 137 -10.07 -8.09 1.28
CA TYR A 137 -9.77 -8.58 -0.08
C TYR A 137 -8.75 -7.70 -0.80
N GLY A 138 -8.70 -6.44 -0.46
CA GLY A 138 -7.74 -5.48 -0.99
C GLY A 138 -6.27 -5.81 -0.64
N PHE A 139 -5.99 -6.59 0.41
CA PHE A 139 -4.61 -6.94 0.78
C PHE A 139 -3.88 -7.71 -0.32
N PHE A 140 -4.58 -8.60 -1.04
CA PHE A 140 -3.98 -9.36 -2.15
C PHE A 140 -3.42 -8.40 -3.22
N PHE A 141 -4.18 -7.39 -3.59
CA PHE A 141 -3.77 -6.40 -4.58
C PHE A 141 -2.77 -5.39 -4.02
N SER A 142 -2.98 -4.93 -2.79
CA SER A 142 -2.12 -3.94 -2.14
C SER A 142 -0.69 -4.46 -1.93
N PHE A 143 -0.52 -5.72 -1.54
CA PHE A 143 0.80 -6.31 -1.34
C PHE A 143 1.52 -6.61 -2.66
N ILE A 144 0.78 -7.03 -3.69
CA ILE A 144 1.34 -7.13 -5.04
C ILE A 144 1.80 -5.74 -5.51
N GLY A 145 0.95 -4.72 -5.37
CA GLY A 145 1.30 -3.34 -5.71
C GLY A 145 2.52 -2.82 -4.96
N ALA A 146 2.62 -3.11 -3.65
CA ALA A 146 3.78 -2.76 -2.84
C ALA A 146 5.05 -3.46 -3.30
N MET A 147 4.96 -4.72 -3.77
CA MET A 147 6.12 -5.44 -4.33
C MET A 147 6.54 -4.87 -5.68
N PHE A 148 5.60 -4.50 -6.56
CA PHE A 148 5.92 -3.76 -7.78
C PHE A 148 6.58 -2.41 -7.49
N ARG A 149 6.08 -1.67 -6.50
CA ARG A 149 6.71 -0.43 -6.04
C ARG A 149 8.15 -0.67 -5.61
N ALA A 150 8.41 -1.69 -4.78
CA ALA A 150 9.75 -2.08 -4.34
C ALA A 150 10.66 -2.40 -5.54
N PHE A 151 10.15 -3.07 -6.55
CA PHE A 151 10.86 -3.37 -7.79
C PHE A 151 11.23 -2.10 -8.57
N PHE A 152 10.27 -1.21 -8.83
CA PHE A 152 10.51 0.01 -9.61
C PHE A 152 11.44 0.99 -8.88
N VAL A 153 11.33 1.11 -7.55
CA VAL A 153 12.24 1.94 -6.76
C VAL A 153 13.64 1.31 -6.76
N GLY A 154 13.74 0.00 -6.50
CA GLY A 154 15.02 -0.71 -6.46
C GLY A 154 15.77 -0.75 -7.80
N THR A 155 15.03 -0.69 -8.92
CA THR A 155 15.60 -0.60 -10.28
C THR A 155 15.74 0.83 -10.80
N THR A 156 15.45 1.84 -9.96
CA THR A 156 15.49 3.28 -10.30
C THR A 156 14.52 3.72 -11.41
N GLN A 157 13.48 2.91 -11.70
CA GLN A 157 12.44 3.21 -12.69
C GLN A 157 11.24 3.93 -12.06
N THR A 158 11.50 5.00 -11.33
CA THR A 158 10.51 5.68 -10.47
C THR A 158 9.42 6.44 -11.22
N ARG A 159 9.60 6.75 -12.50
CA ARG A 159 8.56 7.40 -13.33
C ARG A 159 7.29 6.57 -13.46
N THR A 160 7.42 5.24 -13.47
CA THR A 160 6.27 4.33 -13.51
C THR A 160 5.37 4.48 -12.28
N LEU A 161 5.95 4.81 -11.13
CA LEU A 161 5.19 5.05 -9.89
C LEU A 161 4.29 6.27 -10.01
N THR A 162 4.81 7.37 -10.53
CA THR A 162 4.01 8.59 -10.74
C THR A 162 2.84 8.33 -11.68
N LEU A 163 3.07 7.61 -12.79
CA LEU A 163 2.00 7.27 -13.73
C LEU A 163 0.93 6.41 -13.06
N ASN A 164 1.34 5.38 -12.30
CA ASN A 164 0.43 4.52 -11.55
C ASN A 164 -0.41 5.33 -10.55
N SER A 165 0.22 6.24 -9.79
CA SER A 165 -0.48 7.08 -8.81
C SER A 165 -1.48 8.04 -9.47
N ILE A 166 -1.17 8.61 -10.65
CA ILE A 166 -2.12 9.43 -11.42
C ILE A 166 -3.37 8.61 -11.79
N VAL A 167 -3.16 7.40 -12.31
CA VAL A 167 -4.27 6.51 -12.68
C VAL A 167 -5.11 6.12 -11.45
N MET A 168 -4.46 5.83 -10.32
CA MET A 168 -5.15 5.50 -9.07
C MET A 168 -6.01 6.66 -8.55
N VAL A 169 -5.49 7.89 -8.54
CA VAL A 169 -6.26 9.08 -8.13
C VAL A 169 -7.43 9.31 -9.06
N ALA A 170 -7.23 9.24 -10.37
CA ALA A 170 -8.30 9.42 -11.35
C ALA A 170 -9.40 8.36 -11.17
N ALA A 171 -9.03 7.10 -11.01
CA ALA A 171 -9.97 6.02 -10.76
C ALA A 171 -10.73 6.22 -9.44
N ASN A 172 -10.02 6.60 -8.36
CA ASN A 172 -10.64 6.86 -7.05
C ASN A 172 -11.69 7.96 -7.13
N VAL A 173 -11.38 9.10 -7.76
CA VAL A 173 -12.34 10.21 -7.93
C VAL A 173 -13.56 9.76 -8.74
N ILE A 174 -13.35 9.03 -9.85
CA ILE A 174 -14.44 8.53 -10.69
C ILE A 174 -15.34 7.57 -9.90
N PHE A 175 -14.74 6.61 -9.18
CA PHE A 175 -15.52 5.63 -8.41
C PHE A 175 -16.25 6.28 -7.23
N ASN A 176 -15.63 7.19 -6.50
CA ASN A 176 -16.30 7.89 -5.42
C ASN A 176 -17.49 8.71 -5.94
N TYR A 177 -17.34 9.43 -7.06
CA TYR A 177 -18.42 10.19 -7.66
C TYR A 177 -19.57 9.32 -8.19
N THR A 178 -19.29 8.10 -8.63
CA THR A 178 -20.31 7.21 -9.24
C THR A 178 -20.98 6.27 -8.25
N LEU A 179 -20.32 5.95 -7.13
CA LEU A 179 -20.77 4.92 -6.18
C LEU A 179 -21.21 5.47 -4.83
N ILE A 180 -20.79 6.69 -4.47
CA ILE A 180 -21.16 7.40 -3.26
C ILE A 180 -22.04 8.60 -3.61
#